data_bbe362e483ba3cc7d6574b7c56b72bd5
#
_entry.id   bbe362e483ba3cc7d6574b7c56b72bd5
#
_cell.length_a   1.000
_cell.length_b   1.000
_cell.length_c   1.000
_cell.angle_alpha   90.00
_cell.angle_beta   90.00
_cell.angle_gamma   90.00
#
_symmetry.space_group_name_H-M   'P 1'
#
loop_
_entity.id
_entity.type
_entity.pdbx_description
1 polymer ?
#
loop_
_entity_poly.entity_id
_entity_poly.type
_entity_poly.pdbx_seq_one_letter_code
_entity_poly.pdbx_strand_id
1 'polypeptide(L)'
;EKYEMKATIIEEYPAWLIDKMRNNIMNILHNMIMNITQANTIYPVCESEFYDRRNFQNHAIGNCEQLLQEMQYIISIIPVDAQKYMRYVDTIEKEIALLKGWRKSDNKILKKIKETEAKKTEEAKKTAEEKSTSQTDEKQV
;
A
#
# COMPACT_ATOMS: atom_id res chain seq x y z
N GLU A 1 -26.81 18.66 25.00
CA GLU A 1 -25.60 17.84 25.34
C GLU A 1 -24.56 17.82 24.23
N LYS A 2 -24.94 17.53 22.99
CA LYS A 2 -23.97 17.41 21.86
C LYS A 2 -23.37 18.74 21.42
N TYR A 3 -24.11 19.84 21.57
CA TYR A 3 -23.64 21.20 21.28
C TYR A 3 -22.83 21.79 22.43
N GLU A 4 -23.21 21.48 23.65
CA GLU A 4 -22.48 21.90 24.86
C GLU A 4 -21.13 21.23 24.95
N MET A 5 -21.01 19.93 24.63
CA MET A 5 -19.74 19.22 24.59
C MET A 5 -18.78 19.78 23.51
N LYS A 6 -19.29 20.22 22.33
CA LYS A 6 -18.47 20.90 21.32
C LYS A 6 -17.97 22.27 21.78
N ALA A 7 -18.82 23.04 22.46
CA ALA A 7 -18.44 24.34 23.02
C ALA A 7 -17.34 24.18 24.09
N THR A 8 -17.49 23.22 25.00
CA THR A 8 -16.52 22.95 26.07
C THR A 8 -15.14 22.54 25.51
N ILE A 9 -15.10 21.72 24.47
CA ILE A 9 -13.83 21.33 23.82
C ILE A 9 -13.14 22.54 23.19
N ILE A 10 -13.87 23.44 22.54
CA ILE A 10 -13.32 24.65 21.93
C ILE A 10 -12.79 25.63 22.99
N GLU A 11 -13.43 25.68 24.16
CA GLU A 11 -13.01 26.55 25.27
C GLU A 11 -11.80 26.00 26.02
N GLU A 12 -11.69 24.67 26.20
CA GLU A 12 -10.62 24.03 26.97
C GLU A 12 -9.32 23.83 26.17
N TYR A 13 -9.40 23.68 24.86
CA TYR A 13 -8.23 23.36 24.03
C TYR A 13 -7.93 24.48 23.05
N PRO A 14 -6.65 24.87 22.91
CA PRO A 14 -6.28 25.93 22.01
C PRO A 14 -6.53 25.55 20.55
N ALA A 15 -7.02 26.51 19.76
CA ALA A 15 -7.39 26.32 18.36
C ALA A 15 -6.26 25.72 17.51
N TRP A 16 -5.02 26.13 17.80
CA TRP A 16 -3.85 25.59 17.09
C TRP A 16 -3.65 24.09 17.27
N LEU A 17 -3.98 23.54 18.45
CA LEU A 17 -3.87 22.11 18.73
C LEU A 17 -4.91 21.31 17.94
N ILE A 18 -6.14 21.80 17.90
CA ILE A 18 -7.23 21.19 17.13
C ILE A 18 -6.90 21.21 15.63
N ASP A 19 -6.41 22.32 15.14
CA ASP A 19 -6.02 22.46 13.72
C ASP A 19 -4.85 21.55 13.36
N LYS A 20 -3.86 21.43 14.25
CA LYS A 20 -2.73 20.50 14.06
C LYS A 20 -3.19 19.04 13.98
N MET A 21 -4.04 18.61 14.88
CA MET A 21 -4.60 17.25 14.88
C MET A 21 -5.40 16.98 13.60
N ARG A 22 -6.23 17.94 13.19
CA ARG A 22 -6.99 17.84 11.93
C ARG A 22 -6.05 17.73 10.73
N ASN A 23 -5.03 18.56 10.65
CA ASN A 23 -4.07 18.55 9.56
C ASN A 23 -3.27 17.25 9.52
N ASN A 24 -2.87 16.69 10.67
CA ASN A 24 -2.19 15.40 10.74
C ASN A 24 -3.06 14.29 10.15
N ILE A 25 -4.33 14.20 10.56
CA ILE A 25 -5.28 13.21 10.01
C ILE A 25 -5.45 13.39 8.50
N MET A 26 -5.65 14.63 8.04
CA MET A 26 -5.85 14.92 6.62
C MET A 26 -4.62 14.56 5.79
N ASN A 27 -3.42 14.82 6.28
CA ASN A 27 -2.18 14.46 5.62
C ASN A 27 -1.99 12.94 5.53
N ILE A 28 -2.28 12.21 6.60
CA ILE A 28 -2.20 10.74 6.62
C ILE A 28 -3.20 10.15 5.61
N LEU A 29 -4.44 10.61 5.60
CA LEU A 29 -5.47 10.19 4.65
C LEU A 29 -5.08 10.49 3.21
N HIS A 30 -4.55 11.68 2.96
CA HIS A 30 -4.07 12.06 1.63
C HIS A 30 -2.95 11.13 1.15
N ASN A 31 -1.96 10.87 1.99
CA ASN A 31 -0.86 9.96 1.68
C ASN A 31 -1.36 8.54 1.42
N MET A 32 -2.31 8.05 2.21
CA MET A 32 -2.93 6.74 2.00
C MET A 32 -3.58 6.64 0.63
N ILE A 33 -4.40 7.62 0.26
CA ILE A 33 -5.07 7.66 -1.05
C ILE A 33 -4.05 7.72 -2.19
N MET A 34 -3.01 8.54 -2.05
CA MET A 34 -1.95 8.64 -3.04
C MET A 34 -1.21 7.31 -3.23
N ASN A 35 -0.87 6.62 -2.15
CA ASN A 35 -0.19 5.33 -2.22
C ASN A 35 -1.08 4.24 -2.85
N ILE A 36 -2.37 4.20 -2.52
CA ILE A 36 -3.34 3.29 -3.15
C ILE A 36 -3.43 3.59 -4.65
N THR A 37 -3.54 4.86 -5.03
CA THR A 37 -3.62 5.28 -6.42
C THR A 37 -2.36 4.89 -7.19
N GLN A 38 -1.18 5.16 -6.64
CA GLN A 38 0.10 4.78 -7.26
C GLN A 38 0.20 3.27 -7.45
N ALA A 39 -0.11 2.48 -6.43
CA ALA A 39 -0.12 1.03 -6.56
C ALA A 39 -1.08 0.55 -7.66
N ASN A 40 -2.24 1.18 -7.78
CA ASN A 40 -3.27 0.81 -8.77
C ASN A 40 -2.89 1.17 -10.21
N THR A 41 -2.02 2.16 -10.40
CA THR A 41 -1.55 2.56 -11.75
C THR A 41 -0.46 1.63 -12.30
N ILE A 42 0.20 0.84 -11.46
CA ILE A 42 1.27 -0.07 -11.87
C ILE A 42 0.66 -1.41 -12.27
N TYR A 43 0.82 -1.79 -13.53
CA TYR A 43 0.49 -3.12 -14.08
C TYR A 43 1.79 -3.90 -14.30
N PRO A 44 2.26 -4.70 -13.34
CA PRO A 44 3.59 -5.26 -13.38
C PRO A 44 3.75 -6.31 -14.48
N VAL A 45 4.77 -6.13 -15.33
CA VAL A 45 5.20 -7.09 -16.35
C VAL A 45 6.56 -7.71 -16.02
N CYS A 46 7.29 -7.15 -15.06
CA CYS A 46 8.57 -7.63 -14.55
C CYS A 46 8.63 -7.55 -13.02
N GLU A 47 9.63 -8.20 -12.42
CA GLU A 47 9.76 -8.24 -10.95
C GLU A 47 9.93 -6.85 -10.33
N SER A 48 10.69 -5.95 -10.95
CA SER A 48 10.91 -4.61 -10.42
C SER A 48 9.60 -3.82 -10.29
N GLU A 49 8.76 -3.82 -11.31
CA GLU A 49 7.44 -3.18 -11.28
C GLU A 49 6.51 -3.83 -10.25
N PHE A 50 6.60 -5.15 -10.08
CA PHE A 50 5.86 -5.83 -9.03
C PHE A 50 6.25 -5.34 -7.64
N TYR A 51 7.55 -5.18 -7.36
CA TYR A 51 8.01 -4.70 -6.07
C TYR A 51 7.73 -3.22 -5.87
N ASP A 52 7.75 -2.40 -6.92
CA ASP A 52 7.31 -0.99 -6.85
C ASP A 52 5.83 -0.90 -6.45
N ARG A 53 4.95 -1.65 -7.09
CA ARG A 53 3.55 -1.75 -6.71
C ARG A 53 3.39 -2.20 -5.26
N ARG A 54 4.13 -3.22 -4.84
CA ARG A 54 4.11 -3.75 -3.48
C ARG A 54 4.56 -2.72 -2.45
N ASN A 55 5.55 -1.91 -2.76
CA ASN A 55 6.01 -0.83 -1.90
C ASN A 55 4.89 0.18 -1.64
N PHE A 56 4.17 0.61 -2.66
CA PHE A 56 3.02 1.50 -2.48
C PHE A 56 1.90 0.86 -1.66
N GLN A 57 1.61 -0.42 -1.86
CA GLN A 57 0.65 -1.15 -1.01
C GLN A 57 1.10 -1.18 0.46
N ASN A 58 2.37 -1.43 0.72
CA ASN A 58 2.94 -1.42 2.06
C ASN A 58 2.85 -0.03 2.70
N HIS A 59 3.14 1.04 1.94
CA HIS A 59 3.00 2.41 2.41
C HIS A 59 1.54 2.75 2.74
N ALA A 60 0.58 2.33 1.92
CA ALA A 60 -0.84 2.52 2.20
C ALA A 60 -1.28 1.83 3.50
N ILE A 61 -0.85 0.59 3.73
CA ILE A 61 -1.09 -0.12 4.99
C ILE A 61 -0.45 0.63 6.17
N GLY A 62 0.79 1.10 6.01
CA GLY A 62 1.48 1.91 7.02
C GLY A 62 0.74 3.20 7.35
N ASN A 63 0.15 3.88 6.36
CA ASN A 63 -0.68 5.06 6.59
C ASN A 63 -1.95 4.74 7.39
N CYS A 64 -2.58 3.58 7.17
CA CYS A 64 -3.71 3.15 7.99
C CYS A 64 -3.30 2.94 9.46
N GLU A 65 -2.15 2.31 9.70
CA GLU A 65 -1.61 2.13 11.07
C GLU A 65 -1.27 3.47 11.72
N GLN A 66 -0.68 4.41 10.97
CA GLN A 66 -0.44 5.79 11.44
C GLN A 66 -1.74 6.49 11.82
N LEU A 67 -2.80 6.30 11.04
CA LEU A 67 -4.11 6.88 11.32
C LEU A 67 -4.69 6.34 12.63
N LEU A 68 -4.58 5.04 12.90
CA LEU A 68 -5.00 4.45 14.17
C LEU A 68 -4.22 5.03 15.35
N GLN A 69 -2.92 5.21 15.23
CA GLN A 69 -2.09 5.81 16.27
C GLN A 69 -2.43 7.29 16.50
N GLU A 70 -2.64 8.06 15.45
CA GLU A 70 -3.04 9.48 15.57
C GLU A 70 -4.40 9.62 16.25
N MET A 71 -5.35 8.75 15.91
CA MET A 71 -6.66 8.72 16.58
C MET A 71 -6.55 8.34 18.05
N GLN A 72 -5.70 7.38 18.40
CA GLN A 72 -5.46 7.00 19.78
C GLN A 72 -4.81 8.14 20.57
N TYR A 73 -3.88 8.86 19.95
CA TYR A 73 -3.28 10.05 20.54
C TYR A 73 -4.32 11.15 20.82
N ILE A 74 -5.19 11.43 19.87
CA ILE A 74 -6.27 12.42 20.00
C ILE A 74 -7.18 12.08 21.16
N ILE A 75 -7.58 10.81 21.31
CA ILE A 75 -8.44 10.35 22.40
C ILE A 75 -7.78 10.48 23.76
N SER A 76 -6.48 10.29 23.82
CA SER A 76 -5.73 10.45 25.08
C SER A 76 -5.72 11.91 25.58
N ILE A 77 -5.95 12.87 24.70
CA ILE A 77 -5.90 14.31 25.00
C ILE A 77 -7.30 14.91 25.06
N ILE A 78 -8.18 14.58 24.09
CA ILE A 78 -9.49 15.19 23.92
C ILE A 78 -10.57 14.16 24.28
N PRO A 79 -11.53 14.49 25.16
CA PRO A 79 -12.65 13.60 25.42
C PRO A 79 -13.52 13.46 24.18
N VAL A 80 -13.66 12.24 23.69
CA VAL A 80 -14.48 11.90 22.53
C VAL A 80 -15.45 10.77 22.87
N ASP A 81 -16.55 10.68 22.10
CA ASP A 81 -17.49 9.58 22.22
C ASP A 81 -16.80 8.25 21.81
N ALA A 82 -16.66 7.34 22.78
CA ALA A 82 -16.01 6.05 22.57
C ALA A 82 -16.67 5.20 21.47
N GLN A 83 -17.99 5.23 21.36
CA GLN A 83 -18.71 4.47 20.32
C GLN A 83 -18.42 5.00 18.93
N LYS A 84 -18.37 6.33 18.79
CA LYS A 84 -18.03 6.97 17.51
C LYS A 84 -16.59 6.66 17.10
N TYR A 85 -15.69 6.68 18.07
CA TYR A 85 -14.30 6.30 17.85
C TYR A 85 -14.17 4.86 17.37
N MET A 86 -14.82 3.91 18.04
CA MET A 86 -14.75 2.49 17.68
C MET A 86 -15.23 2.24 16.25
N ARG A 87 -16.21 2.97 15.76
CA ARG A 87 -16.66 2.88 14.36
C ARG A 87 -15.56 3.24 13.37
N TYR A 88 -14.78 4.27 13.66
CA TYR A 88 -13.66 4.66 12.81
C TYR A 88 -12.53 3.63 12.87
N VAL A 89 -12.23 3.10 14.06
CA VAL A 89 -11.25 2.02 14.23
C VAL A 89 -11.65 0.80 13.40
N ASP A 90 -12.88 0.34 13.51
CA ASP A 90 -13.40 -0.81 12.74
C ASP A 90 -13.31 -0.57 11.23
N THR A 91 -13.59 0.65 10.77
CA THR A 91 -13.50 1.01 9.36
C THR A 91 -12.05 0.96 8.87
N ILE A 92 -11.11 1.49 9.65
CA ILE A 92 -9.67 1.49 9.32
C ILE A 92 -9.12 0.06 9.34
N GLU A 93 -9.48 -0.76 10.30
CA GLU A 93 -9.08 -2.18 10.36
C GLU A 93 -9.60 -2.98 9.17
N LYS A 94 -10.82 -2.72 8.71
CA LYS A 94 -11.35 -3.31 7.48
C LYS A 94 -10.54 -2.88 6.25
N GLU A 95 -10.15 -1.62 6.16
CA GLU A 95 -9.31 -1.12 5.07
C GLU A 95 -7.93 -1.80 5.09
N ILE A 96 -7.31 -1.95 6.26
CA ILE A 96 -6.05 -2.70 6.42
C ILE A 96 -6.22 -4.14 5.91
N ALA A 97 -7.30 -4.81 6.28
CA ALA A 97 -7.58 -6.18 5.83
C ALA A 97 -7.75 -6.27 4.32
N LEU A 98 -8.44 -5.30 3.69
CA LEU A 98 -8.60 -5.22 2.25
C LEU A 98 -7.26 -4.99 1.53
N LEU A 99 -6.44 -4.08 2.01
CA LEU A 99 -5.12 -3.80 1.45
C LEU A 99 -4.18 -5.01 1.57
N LYS A 100 -4.18 -5.69 2.71
CA LYS A 100 -3.43 -6.94 2.91
C LYS A 100 -3.93 -8.07 2.01
N GLY A 101 -5.23 -8.18 1.81
CA GLY A 101 -5.86 -9.12 0.88
C GLY A 101 -5.44 -8.84 -0.57
N TRP A 102 -5.47 -7.59 -1.00
CA TRP A 102 -5.01 -7.17 -2.31
C TRP A 102 -3.53 -7.50 -2.52
N ARG A 103 -2.68 -7.12 -1.57
CA ARG A 103 -1.26 -7.45 -1.58
C ARG A 103 -1.00 -8.96 -1.70
N LYS A 104 -1.78 -9.77 -1.00
CA LYS A 104 -1.70 -11.23 -1.05
C LYS A 104 -2.12 -11.78 -2.42
N SER A 105 -3.19 -11.24 -3.00
CA SER A 105 -3.68 -11.67 -4.31
C SER A 105 -2.67 -11.40 -5.43
N ASP A 106 -1.87 -10.36 -5.31
CA ASP A 106 -0.84 -9.99 -6.27
C ASP A 106 0.33 -11.01 -6.35
N ASN A 107 0.47 -11.91 -5.39
CA ASN A 107 1.47 -12.99 -5.45
C ASN A 107 1.28 -13.90 -6.69
N LYS A 108 0.06 -14.01 -7.20
CA LYS A 108 -0.24 -14.73 -8.44
C LYS A 108 0.42 -14.05 -9.65
N ILE A 109 0.51 -12.73 -9.62
CA ILE A 109 1.17 -11.94 -10.69
C ILE A 109 2.66 -12.22 -10.67
N LEU A 110 3.30 -12.19 -9.49
CA LEU A 110 4.72 -12.50 -9.34
C LEU A 110 5.05 -13.91 -9.85
N LYS A 111 4.21 -14.90 -9.51
CA LYS A 111 4.38 -16.27 -10.00
C LYS A 111 4.36 -16.33 -11.53
N LYS A 112 3.39 -15.66 -12.17
CA LYS A 112 3.31 -15.61 -13.64
C LYS A 112 4.52 -14.92 -14.27
N ILE A 113 5.00 -13.82 -13.68
CA ILE A 113 6.20 -13.12 -14.15
C ILE A 113 7.39 -14.06 -14.13
N LYS A 114 7.65 -14.75 -13.03
CA LYS A 114 8.76 -15.70 -12.88
C LYS A 114 8.67 -16.87 -13.87
N GLU A 115 7.49 -17.42 -14.08
CA GLU A 115 7.26 -18.48 -15.08
C GLU A 115 7.56 -17.99 -16.50
N THR A 116 7.18 -16.76 -16.82
CA THR A 116 7.41 -16.16 -18.16
C THR A 116 8.90 -15.88 -18.38
N GLU A 117 9.59 -15.36 -17.39
CA GLU A 117 11.02 -15.08 -17.44
C GLU A 117 11.84 -16.37 -17.56
N ALA A 118 11.46 -17.42 -16.81
CA ALA A 118 12.10 -18.74 -16.92
C ALA A 118 11.97 -19.33 -18.33
N LYS A 119 10.77 -19.26 -18.94
CA LYS A 119 10.55 -19.73 -20.33
C LYS A 119 11.39 -18.97 -21.34
N LYS A 120 11.45 -17.63 -21.24
CA LYS A 120 12.29 -16.81 -22.14
C LYS A 120 13.76 -17.15 -22.03
N THR A 121 14.25 -17.42 -20.82
CA THR A 121 15.63 -17.82 -20.59
C THR A 121 15.94 -19.19 -21.20
N GLU A 122 15.01 -20.13 -21.12
CA GLU A 122 15.14 -21.48 -21.68
C GLU A 122 15.11 -21.46 -23.21
N GLU A 123 14.20 -20.67 -23.80
CA GLU A 123 14.14 -20.46 -25.26
C GLU A 123 15.41 -19.80 -25.79
N ALA A 124 15.94 -18.79 -25.09
CA ALA A 124 17.19 -18.13 -25.47
C ALA A 124 18.40 -19.09 -25.43
N LYS A 125 18.45 -19.99 -24.46
CA LYS A 125 19.49 -21.04 -24.37
C LYS A 125 19.40 -22.03 -25.53
N LYS A 126 18.20 -22.52 -25.88
CA LYS A 126 17.99 -23.43 -27.00
C LYS A 126 18.40 -22.80 -28.33
N THR A 127 18.04 -21.53 -28.55
CA THR A 127 18.42 -20.79 -29.77
C THR A 127 19.94 -20.56 -29.86
N ALA A 128 20.61 -20.38 -28.73
CA ALA A 128 22.07 -20.24 -28.71
C ALA A 128 22.78 -21.56 -29.01
N GLU A 129 22.26 -22.68 -28.48
CA GLU A 129 22.78 -24.03 -28.75
C GLU A 129 22.60 -24.44 -30.21
N GLU A 130 21.45 -24.18 -30.80
CA GLU A 130 21.18 -24.43 -32.23
C GLU A 130 22.11 -23.63 -33.15
N LYS A 131 22.41 -22.38 -32.82
CA LYS A 131 23.36 -21.56 -33.61
C LYS A 131 24.79 -22.03 -33.48
N SER A 132 25.19 -22.59 -32.34
CA SER A 132 26.55 -23.13 -32.13
C SER A 132 26.75 -24.44 -32.87
N THR A 133 25.72 -25.28 -33.01
CA THR A 133 25.76 -26.54 -33.72
C THR A 133 25.83 -26.31 -35.26
N SER A 134 25.10 -25.32 -35.77
CA SER A 134 25.11 -24.98 -37.19
C SER A 134 26.45 -24.41 -37.70
N GLN A 135 27.25 -23.79 -36.84
CA GLN A 135 28.59 -23.26 -37.17
C GLN A 135 29.69 -24.33 -37.17
N THR A 136 29.44 -25.46 -36.54
CA THR A 136 30.42 -26.57 -36.47
C THR A 136 30.33 -27.40 -37.73
N ASP A 137 29.19 -27.50 -38.35
CA ASP A 137 28.98 -28.29 -39.59
C ASP A 137 29.52 -27.61 -40.86
N GLU A 138 29.61 -26.25 -40.87
CA GLU A 138 30.21 -25.52 -42.02
C GLU A 138 31.75 -25.53 -42.06
N LYS A 139 32.44 -25.99 -41.01
CA LYS A 139 33.89 -26.07 -40.95
C LYS A 139 34.49 -27.45 -41.30
N GLN A 140 33.66 -28.42 -41.63
CA GLN A 140 34.08 -29.79 -41.99
C GLN A 140 33.84 -30.15 -43.46
N VAL A 141 33.67 -29.16 -44.32
CA VAL A 141 33.63 -29.40 -45.78
C VAL A 141 34.82 -28.81 -46.47
#